data_6bfa088418cec051eeee0006f1123f58
#
_entry.id   6bfa088418cec051eeee0006f1123f58
#
_cell.length_a   1.000
_cell.length_b   1.000
_cell.length_c   1.000
_cell.angle_alpha   90.00
_cell.angle_beta   90.00
_cell.angle_gamma   90.00
#
_symmetry.space_group_name_H-M   'P 1'
#
loop_
_entity.id
_entity.type
_entity.pdbx_description
1 polymer ?
#
loop_
_entity_poly.entity_id
_entity_poly.type
_entity_poly.pdbx_seq_one_letter_code
_entity_poly.pdbx_strand_id
1 'polypeptide(L)'
;DYVGALVASLLFPIFLVPKLGLTRTSIFFGLLNAGVGIWGTWLLDKLLKDRELLFLRIKGFVIVILLLIGFIKADYLTTLAEDNLFTDNIIYAKSSSYQRIVVTRGKTGYALFLNGNLQFNSFDEYRYHEALVHPAFAAYNGTPKRVLVLGGGDGLAVREILKYPSVESITLVDLDPAMTELAVNLPAVAELNKYSLKDARV
;
A
#
# COMPACT_ATOMS: atom_id res chain seq x y z
N ASP A 1 -23.86 -22.07 -3.64
CA ASP A 1 -23.57 -20.64 -3.48
C ASP A 1 -22.87 -20.31 -2.16
N TYR A 2 -23.40 -20.74 -0.98
CA TYR A 2 -22.85 -20.39 0.34
C TYR A 2 -21.40 -20.85 0.54
N VAL A 3 -21.03 -22.04 0.07
CA VAL A 3 -19.65 -22.55 0.17
C VAL A 3 -18.70 -21.70 -0.66
N GLY A 4 -19.09 -21.31 -1.87
CA GLY A 4 -18.30 -20.43 -2.73
C GLY A 4 -18.10 -19.04 -2.10
N ALA A 5 -19.17 -18.49 -1.52
CA ALA A 5 -19.10 -17.20 -0.81
C ALA A 5 -18.17 -17.27 0.41
N LEU A 6 -18.26 -18.35 1.21
CA LEU A 6 -17.37 -18.57 2.36
C LEU A 6 -15.91 -18.68 1.91
N VAL A 7 -15.63 -19.49 0.89
CA VAL A 7 -14.27 -19.66 0.36
C VAL A 7 -13.73 -18.31 -0.16
N ALA A 8 -14.53 -17.56 -0.92
CA ALA A 8 -14.12 -16.26 -1.44
C ALA A 8 -13.86 -15.25 -0.32
N SER A 9 -14.73 -15.21 0.71
CA SER A 9 -14.58 -14.27 1.83
C SER A 9 -13.32 -14.51 2.67
N LEU A 10 -12.83 -15.75 2.72
CA LEU A 10 -11.58 -16.10 3.40
C LEU A 10 -10.36 -15.91 2.50
N LEU A 11 -10.43 -16.37 1.24
CA LEU A 11 -9.31 -16.28 0.31
C LEU A 11 -8.98 -14.85 -0.08
N PHE A 12 -9.99 -13.99 -0.20
CA PHE A 12 -9.79 -12.59 -0.63
C PHE A 12 -8.89 -11.81 0.34
N PRO A 13 -9.20 -11.66 1.64
CA PRO A 13 -8.38 -10.86 2.55
C PRO A 13 -7.09 -11.57 3.00
N ILE A 14 -7.05 -12.92 3.05
CA ILE A 14 -5.92 -13.65 3.59
C ILE A 14 -4.83 -13.92 2.53
N PHE A 15 -5.23 -14.18 1.28
CA PHE A 15 -4.29 -14.59 0.23
C PHE A 15 -4.25 -13.64 -0.95
N LEU A 16 -5.41 -13.27 -1.50
CA LEU A 16 -5.44 -12.56 -2.77
C LEU A 16 -4.98 -11.11 -2.61
N VAL A 17 -5.58 -10.37 -1.71
CA VAL A 17 -5.22 -8.95 -1.52
C VAL A 17 -3.77 -8.78 -1.03
N PRO A 18 -3.26 -9.52 -0.01
CA PRO A 18 -1.88 -9.36 0.44
C PRO A 18 -0.84 -9.75 -0.61
N LYS A 19 -1.13 -10.73 -1.48
CA LYS A 19 -0.17 -11.21 -2.49
C LYS A 19 -0.27 -10.51 -3.83
N LEU A 20 -1.47 -10.16 -4.27
CA LEU A 20 -1.74 -9.60 -5.60
C LEU A 20 -2.03 -8.10 -5.57
N GLY A 21 -2.48 -7.58 -4.42
CA GLY A 21 -3.04 -6.24 -4.30
C GLY A 21 -4.49 -6.18 -4.82
N LEU A 22 -5.18 -5.08 -4.53
CA LEU A 22 -6.61 -4.91 -4.88
C LEU A 22 -6.85 -4.95 -6.38
N THR A 23 -6.05 -4.22 -7.17
CA THR A 23 -6.23 -4.08 -8.61
C THR A 23 -6.07 -5.43 -9.33
N ARG A 24 -4.99 -6.18 -9.05
CA ARG A 24 -4.79 -7.51 -9.65
C ARG A 24 -5.84 -8.50 -9.20
N THR A 25 -6.25 -8.45 -7.93
CA THR A 25 -7.30 -9.32 -7.41
C THR A 25 -8.64 -9.08 -8.13
N SER A 26 -9.01 -7.82 -8.38
CA SER A 26 -10.22 -7.47 -9.13
C SER A 26 -10.17 -7.99 -10.57
N ILE A 27 -9.02 -7.82 -11.25
CA ILE A 27 -8.81 -8.34 -12.61
C ILE A 27 -8.84 -9.87 -12.62
N PHE A 28 -8.30 -10.54 -11.60
CA PHE A 28 -8.34 -11.99 -11.47
C PHE A 28 -9.78 -12.52 -11.40
N PHE A 29 -10.65 -11.88 -10.62
CA PHE A 29 -12.07 -12.24 -10.62
C PHE A 29 -12.74 -11.95 -11.97
N GLY A 30 -12.34 -10.88 -12.65
CA GLY A 30 -12.77 -10.61 -14.02
C GLY A 30 -12.38 -11.72 -14.99
N LEU A 31 -11.16 -12.27 -14.89
CA LEU A 31 -10.68 -13.40 -15.69
C LEU A 31 -11.49 -14.68 -15.40
N LEU A 32 -11.79 -14.97 -14.12
CA LEU A 32 -12.64 -16.10 -13.74
C LEU A 32 -14.04 -15.98 -14.38
N ASN A 33 -14.66 -14.81 -14.27
CA ASN A 33 -15.97 -14.55 -14.86
C ASN A 33 -15.95 -14.67 -16.38
N ALA A 34 -14.93 -14.12 -17.04
CA ALA A 34 -14.76 -14.25 -18.49
C ALA A 34 -14.58 -15.73 -18.90
N GLY A 35 -13.80 -16.49 -18.12
CA GLY A 35 -13.62 -17.93 -18.33
C GLY A 35 -14.92 -18.71 -18.21
N VAL A 36 -15.73 -18.44 -17.19
CA VAL A 36 -17.06 -19.05 -17.02
C VAL A 36 -17.99 -18.64 -18.16
N GLY A 37 -17.96 -17.38 -18.59
CA GLY A 37 -18.75 -16.90 -19.72
C GLY A 37 -18.40 -17.61 -21.03
N ILE A 38 -17.10 -17.77 -21.31
CA ILE A 38 -16.64 -18.51 -22.49
C ILE A 38 -17.05 -20.00 -22.39
N TRP A 39 -16.82 -20.64 -21.22
CA TRP A 39 -17.21 -22.02 -21.01
C TRP A 39 -18.71 -22.23 -21.20
N GLY A 40 -19.54 -21.28 -20.72
CA GLY A 40 -20.98 -21.29 -20.95
C GLY A 40 -21.39 -21.35 -22.41
N THR A 41 -20.59 -20.80 -23.33
CA THR A 41 -20.88 -20.87 -24.77
C THR A 41 -20.75 -22.28 -25.37
N TRP A 42 -20.00 -23.16 -24.73
CA TRP A 42 -19.95 -24.59 -25.13
C TRP A 42 -21.05 -25.39 -24.43
N LEU A 43 -21.39 -25.04 -23.20
CA LEU A 43 -22.45 -25.74 -22.47
C LEU A 43 -23.84 -25.48 -23.07
N LEU A 44 -24.04 -24.29 -23.62
CA LEU A 44 -25.32 -23.80 -24.14
C LEU A 44 -25.33 -23.69 -25.68
N ASP A 45 -24.43 -24.41 -26.37
CA ASP A 45 -24.27 -24.33 -27.83
C ASP A 45 -25.57 -24.64 -28.59
N LYS A 46 -26.39 -25.58 -28.08
CA LYS A 46 -27.68 -25.98 -28.68
C LYS A 46 -28.76 -24.91 -28.62
N LEU A 47 -28.59 -23.88 -27.79
CA LEU A 47 -29.57 -22.80 -27.61
C LEU A 47 -29.34 -21.58 -28.52
N LEU A 48 -28.17 -21.50 -29.11
CA LEU A 48 -27.74 -20.32 -29.91
C LEU A 48 -27.36 -20.73 -31.33
N LYS A 49 -27.45 -19.77 -32.27
CA LYS A 49 -26.99 -19.96 -33.63
C LYS A 49 -25.47 -19.96 -33.72
N ASP A 50 -24.87 -20.73 -34.59
CA ASP A 50 -23.42 -20.84 -34.78
C ASP A 50 -22.71 -19.50 -34.96
N ARG A 51 -23.31 -18.57 -35.68
CA ARG A 51 -22.76 -17.24 -35.91
C ARG A 51 -22.72 -16.41 -34.60
N GLU A 52 -23.73 -16.53 -33.78
CA GLU A 52 -23.82 -15.83 -32.47
C GLU A 52 -22.82 -16.42 -31.51
N LEU A 53 -22.69 -17.75 -31.48
CA LEU A 53 -21.70 -18.47 -30.69
C LEU A 53 -20.26 -18.07 -31.01
N LEU A 54 -19.92 -18.04 -32.31
CA LEU A 54 -18.60 -17.62 -32.77
C LEU A 54 -18.28 -16.19 -32.29
N PHE A 55 -19.25 -15.28 -32.45
CA PHE A 55 -19.09 -13.88 -32.07
C PHE A 55 -18.91 -13.72 -30.51
N LEU A 56 -19.67 -14.48 -29.73
CA LEU A 56 -19.51 -14.48 -28.25
C LEU A 56 -18.17 -15.05 -27.83
N ARG A 57 -17.70 -16.12 -28.45
CA ARG A 57 -16.37 -16.71 -28.18
C ARG A 57 -15.25 -15.74 -28.54
N ILE A 58 -15.29 -15.10 -29.70
CA ILE A 58 -14.29 -14.09 -30.08
C ILE A 58 -14.27 -12.94 -29.08
N LYS A 59 -15.43 -12.40 -28.74
CA LYS A 59 -15.52 -11.33 -27.71
C LYS A 59 -14.96 -11.79 -26.35
N GLY A 60 -15.29 -13.00 -25.91
CA GLY A 60 -14.78 -13.55 -24.68
C GLY A 60 -13.25 -13.65 -24.66
N PHE A 61 -12.65 -14.17 -25.75
CA PHE A 61 -11.19 -14.24 -25.87
C PHE A 61 -10.54 -12.86 -25.91
N VAL A 62 -11.14 -11.89 -26.61
CA VAL A 62 -10.63 -10.51 -26.61
C VAL A 62 -10.65 -9.92 -25.19
N ILE A 63 -11.74 -10.11 -24.44
CA ILE A 63 -11.85 -9.67 -23.06
C ILE A 63 -10.77 -10.32 -22.18
N VAL A 64 -10.54 -11.63 -22.31
CA VAL A 64 -9.48 -12.33 -21.56
C VAL A 64 -8.10 -11.76 -21.88
N ILE A 65 -7.81 -11.50 -23.16
CA ILE A 65 -6.52 -10.89 -23.55
C ILE A 65 -6.36 -9.49 -22.93
N LEU A 66 -7.40 -8.66 -23.00
CA LEU A 66 -7.37 -7.31 -22.41
C LEU A 66 -7.18 -7.37 -20.89
N LEU A 67 -7.87 -8.29 -20.20
CA LEU A 67 -7.72 -8.49 -18.77
C LEU A 67 -6.32 -9.01 -18.39
N LEU A 68 -5.73 -9.90 -19.20
CA LEU A 68 -4.35 -10.37 -18.99
C LEU A 68 -3.34 -9.23 -19.15
N ILE A 69 -3.49 -8.39 -20.16
CA ILE A 69 -2.66 -7.19 -20.33
C ILE A 69 -2.83 -6.27 -19.11
N GLY A 70 -4.08 -6.02 -18.67
CA GLY A 70 -4.38 -5.24 -17.48
C GLY A 70 -3.76 -5.83 -16.22
N PHE A 71 -3.77 -7.16 -16.06
CA PHE A 71 -3.16 -7.85 -14.91
C PHE A 71 -1.64 -7.63 -14.84
N ILE A 72 -0.97 -7.74 -16.00
CA ILE A 72 0.48 -7.52 -16.11
C ILE A 72 0.82 -6.04 -15.85
N LYS A 73 -0.02 -5.12 -16.32
CA LYS A 73 0.17 -3.67 -16.21
C LYS A 73 -0.56 -3.03 -15.03
N ALA A 74 -1.03 -3.83 -14.04
CA ALA A 74 -1.88 -3.35 -12.96
C ALA A 74 -1.24 -2.20 -12.15
N ASP A 75 0.05 -2.28 -11.85
CA ASP A 75 0.74 -1.21 -11.10
C ASP A 75 0.80 0.10 -11.90
N TYR A 76 1.06 0.01 -13.19
CA TYR A 76 1.03 1.17 -14.08
C TYR A 76 -0.36 1.81 -14.16
N LEU A 77 -1.41 0.98 -14.29
CA LEU A 77 -2.80 1.46 -14.32
C LEU A 77 -3.19 2.12 -12.98
N THR A 78 -2.75 1.55 -11.88
CA THR A 78 -2.99 2.13 -10.54
C THR A 78 -2.29 3.49 -10.42
N THR A 79 -1.02 3.58 -10.79
CA THR A 79 -0.27 4.85 -10.74
C THR A 79 -0.90 5.91 -11.66
N LEU A 80 -1.30 5.53 -12.88
CA LEU A 80 -1.97 6.45 -13.81
C LEU A 80 -3.31 6.97 -13.26
N ALA A 81 -4.06 6.14 -12.55
CA ALA A 81 -5.29 6.55 -11.88
C ALA A 81 -4.98 7.48 -10.68
N GLU A 82 -3.91 7.21 -9.94
CA GLU A 82 -3.47 8.01 -8.80
C GLU A 82 -2.95 9.38 -9.22
N ASP A 83 -2.26 9.51 -10.37
CA ASP A 83 -1.78 10.80 -10.89
C ASP A 83 -2.93 11.82 -11.07
N ASN A 84 -4.16 11.34 -11.25
CA ASN A 84 -5.35 12.19 -11.31
C ASN A 84 -5.99 12.47 -9.93
N LEU A 85 -5.61 11.72 -8.89
CA LEU A 85 -6.14 11.87 -7.54
C LEU A 85 -5.28 12.81 -6.68
N PHE A 86 -3.97 12.85 -6.94
CA PHE A 86 -3.07 13.71 -6.20
C PHE A 86 -2.82 15.01 -6.96
N THR A 87 -2.91 16.14 -6.25
CA THR A 87 -2.63 17.47 -6.82
C THR A 87 -1.14 17.67 -7.08
N ASP A 88 -0.30 17.02 -6.28
CA ASP A 88 1.16 17.14 -6.31
C ASP A 88 1.81 15.95 -7.04
N ASN A 89 3.00 16.14 -7.57
CA ASN A 89 3.70 15.11 -8.33
C ASN A 89 4.08 13.91 -7.46
N ILE A 90 3.73 12.71 -7.91
CA ILE A 90 4.13 11.47 -7.26
C ILE A 90 5.61 11.23 -7.51
N ILE A 91 6.41 11.13 -6.45
CA ILE A 91 7.84 10.82 -6.51
C ILE A 91 8.17 9.38 -6.09
N TYR A 92 7.23 8.73 -5.40
CA TYR A 92 7.33 7.34 -5.02
C TYR A 92 5.93 6.74 -4.90
N ALA A 93 5.74 5.53 -5.44
CA ALA A 93 4.51 4.78 -5.31
C ALA A 93 4.80 3.27 -5.29
N LYS A 94 4.41 2.58 -4.23
CA LYS A 94 4.62 1.13 -4.04
C LYS A 94 3.42 0.52 -3.31
N SER A 95 2.94 -0.61 -3.81
CA SER A 95 2.02 -1.47 -3.05
C SER A 95 2.82 -2.52 -2.29
N SER A 96 2.65 -2.58 -1.00
CA SER A 96 3.12 -3.68 -0.15
C SER A 96 2.00 -4.71 0.05
N SER A 97 2.27 -5.73 0.87
CA SER A 97 1.23 -6.68 1.29
C SER A 97 0.21 -6.06 2.26
N TYR A 98 0.49 -4.88 2.80
CA TYR A 98 -0.30 -4.25 3.86
C TYR A 98 -1.01 -2.99 3.39
N GLN A 99 -0.38 -2.22 2.49
CA GLN A 99 -0.87 -0.90 2.10
C GLN A 99 -0.28 -0.39 0.78
N ARG A 100 -0.95 0.58 0.22
CA ARG A 100 -0.43 1.40 -0.87
C ARG A 100 0.27 2.61 -0.28
N ILE A 101 1.57 2.76 -0.54
CA ILE A 101 2.42 3.85 -0.07
C ILE A 101 2.64 4.80 -1.25
N VAL A 102 2.31 6.07 -1.07
CA VAL A 102 2.54 7.13 -2.07
C VAL A 102 3.22 8.31 -1.40
N VAL A 103 4.30 8.80 -2.00
CA VAL A 103 4.95 10.05 -1.59
C VAL A 103 4.82 11.04 -2.74
N THR A 104 4.28 12.21 -2.43
CA THR A 104 4.16 13.31 -3.39
C THR A 104 5.11 14.46 -3.04
N ARG A 105 5.47 15.24 -4.05
CA ARG A 105 6.25 16.46 -3.89
C ARG A 105 5.45 17.65 -4.39
N GLY A 106 5.09 18.53 -3.47
CA GLY A 106 4.42 19.80 -3.73
C GLY A 106 5.34 21.00 -3.58
N LYS A 107 4.74 22.18 -3.63
CA LYS A 107 5.46 23.47 -3.45
C LYS A 107 6.00 23.65 -2.03
N THR A 108 5.32 23.10 -1.05
CA THR A 108 5.62 23.25 0.39
C THR A 108 6.41 22.09 0.98
N GLY A 109 6.78 21.10 0.16
CA GLY A 109 7.54 19.94 0.63
C GLY A 109 6.98 18.62 0.14
N TYR A 110 7.06 17.60 1.00
CA TYR A 110 6.64 16.24 0.71
C TYR A 110 5.42 15.85 1.54
N ALA A 111 4.55 15.02 0.96
CA ALA A 111 3.45 14.41 1.68
C ALA A 111 3.48 12.89 1.52
N LEU A 112 3.27 12.16 2.62
CA LEU A 112 3.14 10.70 2.63
C LEU A 112 1.68 10.33 2.76
N PHE A 113 1.23 9.42 1.90
CA PHE A 113 -0.11 8.85 1.93
C PHE A 113 -0.04 7.34 2.07
N LEU A 114 -0.90 6.79 2.92
CA LEU A 114 -1.13 5.35 3.06
C LEU A 114 -2.57 5.03 2.71
N ASN A 115 -2.77 4.19 1.67
CA ASN A 115 -4.11 3.88 1.13
C ASN A 115 -4.93 5.13 0.77
N GLY A 116 -4.26 6.17 0.24
CA GLY A 116 -4.88 7.46 -0.11
C GLY A 116 -5.11 8.42 1.06
N ASN A 117 -4.83 8.01 2.31
CA ASN A 117 -4.96 8.86 3.48
C ASN A 117 -3.63 9.54 3.82
N LEU A 118 -3.66 10.85 3.99
CA LEU A 118 -2.51 11.64 4.39
C LEU A 118 -2.03 11.19 5.79
N GLN A 119 -0.75 10.81 5.88
CA GLN A 119 -0.09 10.48 7.14
C GLN A 119 0.65 11.69 7.70
N PHE A 120 1.45 12.33 6.87
CA PHE A 120 2.09 13.59 7.24
C PHE A 120 2.38 14.44 6.00
N ASN A 121 2.55 15.75 6.26
CA ASN A 121 3.18 16.67 5.33
C ASN A 121 4.46 17.20 6.00
N SER A 122 5.58 17.24 5.27
CA SER A 122 6.88 17.65 5.80
C SER A 122 6.91 19.08 6.34
N PHE A 123 5.95 19.92 5.95
CA PHE A 123 5.83 21.29 6.42
C PHE A 123 5.39 21.39 7.89
N ASP A 124 4.55 20.48 8.38
CA ASP A 124 3.94 20.59 9.71
C ASP A 124 3.94 19.28 10.54
N GLU A 125 4.59 18.21 10.02
CA GLU A 125 4.67 16.90 10.68
C GLU A 125 5.24 16.97 12.11
N TYR A 126 6.12 17.95 12.37
CA TYR A 126 6.74 18.14 13.66
C TYR A 126 5.70 18.33 14.78
N ARG A 127 4.57 18.98 14.47
CA ARG A 127 3.50 19.21 15.47
C ARG A 127 2.96 17.89 16.01
N TYR A 128 2.77 16.92 15.12
CA TYR A 128 2.30 15.59 15.53
C TYR A 128 3.40 14.82 16.27
N HIS A 129 4.59 14.74 15.73
CA HIS A 129 5.65 13.90 16.28
C HIS A 129 6.22 14.46 17.59
N GLU A 130 6.33 15.77 17.72
CA GLU A 130 6.71 16.41 18.98
C GLU A 130 5.62 16.22 20.06
N ALA A 131 4.34 16.40 19.69
CA ALA A 131 3.24 16.18 20.61
C ALA A 131 3.09 14.70 21.04
N LEU A 132 3.47 13.77 20.18
CA LEU A 132 3.47 12.34 20.48
C LEU A 132 4.57 11.97 21.50
N VAL A 133 5.78 12.51 21.32
CA VAL A 133 6.97 12.07 22.06
C VAL A 133 7.19 12.87 23.33
N HIS A 134 7.27 14.21 23.24
CA HIS A 134 7.74 15.03 24.35
C HIS A 134 6.84 15.01 25.59
N PRO A 135 5.49 15.01 25.49
CA PRO A 135 4.65 14.91 26.68
C PRO A 135 4.82 13.58 27.43
N ALA A 136 5.03 12.47 26.70
CA ALA A 136 5.26 11.17 27.32
C ALA A 136 6.57 11.15 28.11
N PHE A 137 7.63 11.75 27.57
CA PHE A 137 8.91 11.89 28.26
C PHE A 137 8.81 12.82 29.47
N ALA A 138 8.05 13.93 29.37
CA ALA A 138 7.85 14.86 30.47
C ALA A 138 7.02 14.25 31.64
N ALA A 139 6.05 13.40 31.31
CA ALA A 139 5.19 12.73 32.27
C ALA A 139 5.87 11.52 32.93
N TYR A 140 6.94 10.98 32.37
CA TYR A 140 7.63 9.82 32.91
C TYR A 140 8.45 10.20 34.16
N ASN A 141 8.14 9.53 35.30
CA ASN A 141 8.88 9.71 36.53
C ASN A 141 10.22 8.98 36.48
N GLY A 142 11.24 9.63 35.96
CA GLY A 142 12.59 9.09 35.82
C GLY A 142 13.25 9.48 34.53
N THR A 143 14.33 8.78 34.21
CA THR A 143 15.07 8.99 32.94
C THR A 143 14.86 7.79 32.04
N PRO A 144 14.07 7.90 30.99
CA PRO A 144 13.82 6.77 30.10
C PRO A 144 15.10 6.38 29.36
N LYS A 145 15.46 5.09 29.43
CA LYS A 145 16.66 4.53 28.80
C LYS A 145 16.33 3.65 27.59
N ARG A 146 15.22 2.94 27.67
CA ARG A 146 14.75 2.03 26.63
C ARG A 146 13.36 2.43 26.18
N VAL A 147 13.16 2.61 24.88
CA VAL A 147 11.89 3.07 24.31
C VAL A 147 11.41 2.06 23.27
N LEU A 148 10.14 1.70 23.34
CA LEU A 148 9.45 0.91 22.33
C LEU A 148 8.53 1.83 21.53
N VAL A 149 8.67 1.79 20.22
CA VAL A 149 7.81 2.50 19.25
C VAL A 149 7.00 1.46 18.48
N LEU A 150 5.68 1.54 18.56
CA LEU A 150 4.78 0.66 17.82
C LEU A 150 4.18 1.42 16.63
N GLY A 151 4.53 0.99 15.43
CA GLY A 151 4.31 1.76 14.20
C GLY A 151 5.38 2.83 14.00
N GLY A 152 5.13 3.80 13.10
CA GLY A 152 6.05 4.91 12.85
C GLY A 152 7.30 4.51 12.07
N GLY A 153 7.15 3.56 11.13
CA GLY A 153 8.22 3.12 10.24
C GLY A 153 8.84 4.21 9.37
N ASP A 154 8.25 5.43 9.36
CA ASP A 154 8.82 6.62 8.75
C ASP A 154 10.04 7.20 9.52
N GLY A 155 10.22 6.79 10.78
CA GLY A 155 11.33 7.21 11.64
C GLY A 155 11.20 8.61 12.26
N LEU A 156 10.07 9.31 12.06
CA LEU A 156 9.91 10.69 12.56
C LEU A 156 9.74 10.73 14.08
N ALA A 157 9.00 9.79 14.67
CA ALA A 157 8.93 9.65 16.12
C ALA A 157 10.30 9.26 16.70
N VAL A 158 11.02 8.36 16.05
CA VAL A 158 12.39 7.98 16.44
C VAL A 158 13.32 9.19 16.43
N ARG A 159 13.24 10.06 15.42
CA ARG A 159 13.98 11.33 15.36
C ARG A 159 13.76 12.18 16.61
N GLU A 160 12.52 12.29 17.09
CA GLU A 160 12.20 13.06 18.28
C GLU A 160 12.73 12.38 19.56
N ILE A 161 12.63 11.06 19.66
CA ILE A 161 13.15 10.29 20.78
C ILE A 161 14.69 10.41 20.89
N LEU A 162 15.38 10.42 19.77
CA LEU A 162 16.84 10.54 19.70
C LEU A 162 17.37 11.91 20.21
N LYS A 163 16.50 12.91 20.36
CA LYS A 163 16.85 14.20 21.00
C LYS A 163 17.15 14.05 22.50
N TYR A 164 16.77 12.92 23.12
CA TYR A 164 17.02 12.64 24.54
C TYR A 164 18.30 11.82 24.71
N PRO A 165 19.38 12.43 25.27
CA PRO A 165 20.66 11.73 25.47
C PRO A 165 20.59 10.54 26.44
N SER A 166 19.56 10.53 27.29
CA SER A 166 19.34 9.45 28.27
C SER A 166 18.88 8.14 27.62
N VAL A 167 18.36 8.19 26.38
CA VAL A 167 17.89 7.00 25.67
C VAL A 167 19.08 6.20 25.17
N GLU A 168 19.20 4.97 25.67
CA GLU A 168 20.27 4.03 25.35
C GLU A 168 19.88 3.11 24.20
N SER A 169 18.58 2.77 24.09
CA SER A 169 18.09 1.93 23.00
C SER A 169 16.64 2.23 22.62
N ILE A 170 16.34 2.12 21.35
CA ILE A 170 15.00 2.25 20.76
C ILE A 170 14.69 0.97 20.00
N THR A 171 13.54 0.36 20.27
CA THR A 171 13.01 -0.74 19.47
C THR A 171 11.82 -0.22 18.68
N LEU A 172 11.96 -0.14 17.36
CA LEU A 172 10.86 0.18 16.44
C LEU A 172 10.25 -1.11 15.91
N VAL A 173 8.94 -1.25 16.01
CA VAL A 173 8.18 -2.35 15.42
C VAL A 173 7.12 -1.79 14.50
N ASP A 174 7.29 -1.96 13.21
CA ASP A 174 6.31 -1.59 12.19
C ASP A 174 5.74 -2.84 11.51
N LEU A 175 4.48 -2.79 11.12
CA LEU A 175 3.81 -3.88 10.43
C LEU A 175 4.35 -4.07 9.01
N ASP A 176 4.69 -2.96 8.35
CA ASP A 176 5.06 -2.95 6.94
C ASP A 176 6.55 -2.65 6.76
N PRO A 177 7.37 -3.67 6.43
CA PRO A 177 8.79 -3.46 6.17
C PRO A 177 9.05 -2.48 5.01
N ALA A 178 8.07 -2.30 4.09
CA ALA A 178 8.22 -1.33 3.01
C ALA A 178 8.24 0.11 3.52
N MET A 179 7.65 0.41 4.70
CA MET A 179 7.73 1.73 5.33
C MET A 179 9.13 2.02 5.85
N THR A 180 9.74 1.10 6.58
CA THR A 180 11.13 1.26 7.07
C THR A 180 12.12 1.31 5.92
N GLU A 181 11.93 0.49 4.88
CA GLU A 181 12.74 0.54 3.65
C GLU A 181 12.66 1.89 2.97
N LEU A 182 11.44 2.45 2.82
CA LEU A 182 11.21 3.79 2.29
C LEU A 182 11.95 4.85 3.12
N ALA A 183 11.78 4.81 4.45
CA ALA A 183 12.31 5.80 5.37
C ALA A 183 13.85 5.83 5.40
N VAL A 184 14.49 4.69 5.10
CA VAL A 184 15.95 4.56 5.03
C VAL A 184 16.49 4.97 3.66
N ASN A 185 15.77 4.66 2.57
CA ASN A 185 16.30 4.70 1.21
C ASN A 185 15.79 5.88 0.37
N LEU A 186 14.59 6.41 0.63
CA LEU A 186 14.09 7.56 -0.11
C LEU A 186 14.66 8.85 0.49
N PRO A 187 15.51 9.62 -0.23
CA PRO A 187 16.18 10.81 0.31
C PRO A 187 15.22 11.79 0.97
N ALA A 188 14.06 12.05 0.35
CA ALA A 188 13.06 12.98 0.88
C ALA A 188 12.59 12.62 2.31
N VAL A 189 12.43 11.33 2.63
CA VAL A 189 12.00 10.86 3.94
C VAL A 189 13.19 10.65 4.87
N ALA A 190 14.29 10.11 4.37
CA ALA A 190 15.51 9.89 5.14
C ALA A 190 16.13 11.19 5.67
N GLU A 191 16.12 12.26 4.86
CA GLU A 191 16.57 13.59 5.29
C GLU A 191 15.60 14.20 6.32
N LEU A 192 14.29 14.04 6.11
CA LEU A 192 13.28 14.55 7.01
C LEU A 192 13.37 13.89 8.39
N ASN A 193 13.56 12.57 8.45
CA ASN A 193 13.75 11.85 9.70
C ASN A 193 15.19 11.96 10.25
N LYS A 194 16.09 12.70 9.59
CA LYS A 194 17.50 12.89 9.95
C LYS A 194 18.27 11.57 10.09
N TYR A 195 17.95 10.62 9.21
CA TYR A 195 18.53 9.28 9.20
C TYR A 195 18.38 8.52 10.53
N SER A 196 17.32 8.82 11.26
CA SER A 196 17.07 8.29 12.61
C SER A 196 17.09 6.77 12.69
N LEU A 197 16.62 6.07 11.65
CA LEU A 197 16.62 4.60 11.58
C LEU A 197 18.02 3.99 11.34
N LYS A 198 19.05 4.81 11.15
CA LYS A 198 20.46 4.39 11.05
C LYS A 198 21.27 4.70 12.32
N ASP A 199 20.65 5.30 13.34
CA ASP A 199 21.32 5.55 14.62
C ASP A 199 21.63 4.23 15.34
N ALA A 200 22.79 4.14 15.95
CA ALA A 200 23.26 2.92 16.64
C ALA A 200 22.37 2.48 17.82
N ARG A 201 21.48 3.34 18.28
CA ARG A 201 20.53 3.06 19.37
C ARG A 201 19.22 2.44 18.88
N VAL A 202 18.98 2.32 17.54
CA VAL A 202 17.74 1.83 16.93
C VAL A 202 17.90 0.42 16.41
#